data_5a9223345f7690d7047c92d2e813ed28
#
_entry.id   5a9223345f7690d7047c92d2e813ed28
#
_cell.length_a   1.000
_cell.length_b   1.000
_cell.length_c   1.000
_cell.angle_alpha   90.00
_cell.angle_beta   90.00
_cell.angle_gamma   90.00
#
_symmetry.space_group_name_H-M   'P 1'
#
loop_
_entity.id
_entity.type
_entity.pdbx_description
1 polymer ?
#
loop_
_entity_poly.entity_id
_entity_poly.type
_entity_poly.pdbx_seq_one_letter_code
_entity_poly.pdbx_strand_id
1 'polypeptide(L)'
;MEQCRKSFPEGFLWGGATAANQVEGAWDADGKGPSLADAMVAGTHQLPRRITLEIDESRNYYPSHSGTDFYHHYKEDIALFAEMGFKVYRMSINWPRIFP
;
A
#
# COMPACT_ATOMS: atom_id res chain seq x y z
N MET A 1 -33.95 31.59 10.76
CA MET A 1 -32.50 31.71 10.78
C MET A 1 -31.86 30.43 10.29
N GLU A 2 -30.95 30.56 9.40
CA GLU A 2 -30.27 29.45 8.85
C GLU A 2 -29.26 28.90 9.84
N GLN A 3 -29.31 27.59 10.06
CA GLN A 3 -28.34 26.96 10.94
C GLN A 3 -27.07 26.66 10.17
N CYS A 4 -25.95 26.99 10.78
CA CYS A 4 -24.65 26.61 10.23
C CYS A 4 -24.48 25.09 10.34
N ARG A 5 -24.68 24.42 9.24
CA ARG A 5 -24.46 22.97 9.19
C ARG A 5 -22.97 22.67 9.07
N LYS A 6 -22.46 21.89 10.02
CA LYS A 6 -21.10 21.37 9.95
C LYS A 6 -21.12 20.11 9.10
N SER A 7 -21.19 20.29 7.82
CA SER A 7 -21.20 19.19 6.85
C SER A 7 -20.20 19.46 5.75
N PHE A 8 -19.87 18.42 5.02
CA PHE A 8 -18.97 18.53 3.87
C PHE A 8 -19.71 19.17 2.70
N PRO A 9 -18.98 19.85 1.79
CA PRO A 9 -19.60 20.44 0.61
C PRO A 9 -20.34 19.40 -0.22
N GLU A 10 -21.38 19.86 -0.93
CA GLU A 10 -22.03 19.03 -1.92
C GLU A 10 -21.02 18.61 -3.00
N GLY A 11 -21.08 17.36 -3.42
CA GLY A 11 -20.11 16.82 -4.39
C GLY A 11 -18.77 16.41 -3.78
N PHE A 12 -18.62 16.49 -2.45
CA PHE A 12 -17.41 16.04 -1.79
C PHE A 12 -17.19 14.56 -2.04
N LEU A 13 -15.96 14.19 -2.47
CA LEU A 13 -15.62 12.84 -2.82
C LEU A 13 -15.07 12.09 -1.61
N TRP A 14 -15.85 11.16 -1.10
CA TRP A 14 -15.44 10.26 -0.03
C TRP A 14 -14.68 9.05 -0.60
N GLY A 15 -13.61 8.67 0.06
CA GLY A 15 -12.84 7.52 -0.40
C GLY A 15 -11.73 7.15 0.55
N GLY A 16 -10.70 6.55 0.02
CA GLY A 16 -9.56 6.12 0.80
C GLY A 16 -8.27 6.14 0.00
N ALA A 17 -7.21 5.75 0.67
CA ALA A 17 -5.90 5.73 0.06
C ALA A 17 -5.11 4.50 0.53
N THR A 18 -4.22 4.01 -0.33
CA THR A 18 -3.27 2.98 0.03
C THR A 18 -1.87 3.39 -0.38
N ALA A 19 -0.89 2.80 0.29
CA ALA A 19 0.52 2.96 -0.09
C ALA A 19 1.02 1.64 -0.70
N ALA A 20 1.66 1.71 -1.85
CA ALA A 20 2.11 0.53 -2.58
C ALA A 20 2.96 -0.41 -1.70
N ASN A 21 3.88 0.15 -0.92
CA ASN A 21 4.76 -0.65 -0.06
C ASN A 21 4.02 -1.44 1.02
N GLN A 22 2.83 -0.99 1.39
CA GLN A 22 2.05 -1.63 2.45
C GLN A 22 1.10 -2.68 1.92
N VAL A 23 0.62 -2.53 0.70
CA VAL A 23 -0.46 -3.38 0.21
C VAL A 23 -0.08 -4.26 -0.97
N GLU A 24 0.82 -3.82 -1.84
CA GLU A 24 1.03 -4.46 -3.14
C GLU A 24 1.49 -5.91 -3.03
N GLY A 25 2.55 -6.18 -2.28
CA GLY A 25 3.16 -7.51 -2.25
C GLY A 25 3.81 -7.88 -3.58
N ALA A 26 3.98 -9.16 -3.83
CA ALA A 26 4.56 -9.67 -5.08
C ALA A 26 5.84 -8.92 -5.48
N TRP A 27 6.73 -8.70 -4.52
CA TRP A 27 7.84 -7.75 -4.60
C TRP A 27 8.84 -8.04 -5.71
N ASP A 28 8.96 -9.28 -6.13
CA ASP A 28 9.88 -9.74 -7.17
C ASP A 28 9.17 -10.41 -8.35
N ALA A 29 7.85 -10.33 -8.40
CA ALA A 29 7.06 -10.97 -9.45
C ALA A 29 7.03 -10.12 -10.72
N ASP A 30 6.90 -10.81 -11.86
CA ASP A 30 6.70 -10.21 -13.18
C ASP A 30 7.77 -9.16 -13.53
N GLY A 31 9.00 -9.43 -13.13
CA GLY A 31 10.15 -8.60 -13.49
C GLY A 31 10.33 -7.35 -12.66
N LYS A 32 9.55 -7.17 -11.59
CA LYS A 32 9.73 -6.01 -10.71
C LYS A 32 11.12 -6.00 -10.10
N GLY A 33 11.79 -4.82 -10.14
CA GLY A 33 13.03 -4.59 -9.42
C GLY A 33 12.77 -4.28 -7.93
N PRO A 34 13.77 -4.47 -7.06
CA PRO A 34 13.62 -4.15 -5.65
C PRO A 34 13.53 -2.64 -5.43
N SER A 35 12.68 -2.24 -4.48
CA SER A 35 12.63 -0.88 -3.97
C SER A 35 13.35 -0.80 -2.62
N LEU A 36 13.57 0.43 -2.13
CA LEU A 36 14.14 0.62 -0.81
C LEU A 36 13.29 -0.07 0.27
N ALA A 37 11.97 0.00 0.15
CA ALA A 37 11.07 -0.66 1.09
C ALA A 37 11.25 -2.18 1.10
N ASP A 38 11.61 -2.77 -0.02
CA ASP A 38 11.83 -4.21 -0.12
C ASP A 38 13.07 -4.69 0.64
N ALA A 39 13.97 -3.78 0.96
CA ALA A 39 15.15 -4.04 1.78
C ALA A 39 14.94 -3.65 3.25
N MET A 40 13.74 -3.24 3.64
CA MET A 40 13.45 -2.74 4.97
C MET A 40 12.81 -3.85 5.83
N VAL A 41 13.55 -4.28 6.84
CA VAL A 41 13.15 -5.33 7.78
C VAL A 41 12.09 -4.80 8.74
N ALA A 42 11.18 -5.66 9.16
CA ALA A 42 10.20 -5.33 10.19
C ALA A 42 10.88 -4.96 11.51
N GLY A 43 10.32 -3.96 12.19
CA GLY A 43 10.77 -3.61 13.52
C GLY A 43 10.01 -4.36 14.60
N THR A 44 10.49 -4.23 15.83
CA THR A 44 9.83 -4.72 17.03
C THR A 44 9.77 -3.60 18.06
N HIS A 45 9.18 -3.87 19.23
CA HIS A 45 9.20 -2.91 20.34
C HIS A 45 10.62 -2.60 20.83
N GLN A 46 11.54 -3.56 20.68
CA GLN A 46 12.91 -3.43 21.15
C GLN A 46 13.87 -2.97 20.04
N LEU A 47 13.53 -3.25 18.80
CA LEU A 47 14.40 -2.97 17.65
C LEU A 47 13.67 -2.13 16.61
N PRO A 48 14.28 -1.01 16.15
CA PRO A 48 13.69 -0.24 15.06
C PRO A 48 13.78 -1.01 13.75
N ARG A 49 13.00 -0.58 12.77
CA ARG A 49 13.15 -1.07 11.40
C ARG A 49 14.53 -0.67 10.88
N ARG A 50 15.11 -1.51 10.03
CA ARG A 50 16.41 -1.25 9.41
C ARG A 50 16.42 -1.70 7.97
N ILE A 51 17.30 -1.08 7.18
CA ILE A 51 17.54 -1.46 5.79
C ILE A 51 18.72 -2.39 5.76
N THR A 52 18.60 -3.50 5.02
CA THR A 52 19.71 -4.43 4.81
C THR A 52 20.35 -4.18 3.45
N LEU A 53 21.67 -4.37 3.36
CA LEU A 53 22.40 -4.22 2.09
C LEU A 53 22.01 -5.32 1.09
N GLU A 54 21.73 -6.51 1.61
CA GLU A 54 21.24 -7.62 0.82
C GLU A 54 19.92 -8.11 1.39
N ILE A 55 19.00 -8.46 0.50
CA ILE A 55 17.69 -8.96 0.89
C ILE A 55 17.83 -10.45 1.17
N ASP A 56 17.62 -10.86 2.43
CA ASP A 56 17.74 -12.25 2.87
C ASP A 56 16.49 -12.63 3.66
N GLU A 57 15.53 -13.24 2.97
CA GLU A 57 14.26 -13.66 3.55
C GLU A 57 14.41 -14.84 4.51
N SER A 58 15.54 -15.56 4.45
CA SER A 58 15.79 -16.67 5.38
C SER A 58 16.11 -16.20 6.79
N ARG A 59 16.58 -14.96 6.95
CA ARG A 59 16.99 -14.39 8.22
C ARG A 59 16.09 -13.25 8.71
N ASN A 60 15.38 -12.60 7.79
CA ASN A 60 14.65 -11.39 8.06
C ASN A 60 13.25 -11.44 7.49
N TYR A 61 12.33 -10.75 8.14
CA TYR A 61 11.00 -10.52 7.61
C TYR A 61 10.90 -9.12 7.02
N TYR A 62 10.52 -9.08 5.75
CA TYR A 62 10.32 -7.84 5.00
C TYR A 62 8.82 -7.66 4.72
N PRO A 63 8.15 -6.77 5.45
CA PRO A 63 6.69 -6.62 5.30
C PRO A 63 6.21 -6.31 3.89
N SER A 64 6.98 -5.55 3.12
CA SER A 64 6.58 -5.16 1.76
C SER A 64 6.55 -6.33 0.77
N HIS A 65 7.25 -7.43 1.07
CA HIS A 65 7.32 -8.57 0.16
C HIS A 65 5.95 -9.22 -0.05
N SER A 66 5.14 -9.27 0.98
CA SER A 66 3.79 -9.82 0.91
C SER A 66 2.71 -8.73 0.96
N GLY A 67 2.88 -7.75 1.83
CA GLY A 67 1.84 -6.75 2.08
C GLY A 67 0.51 -7.42 2.36
N THR A 68 -0.55 -6.91 1.79
CA THR A 68 -1.87 -7.56 1.76
C THR A 68 -2.12 -8.30 0.44
N ASP A 69 -1.07 -8.45 -0.36
CA ASP A 69 -1.10 -9.09 -1.67
C ASP A 69 -2.11 -8.46 -2.63
N PHE A 70 -2.17 -7.16 -2.63
CA PHE A 70 -3.05 -6.38 -3.51
C PHE A 70 -2.75 -6.68 -4.98
N TYR A 71 -1.52 -7.00 -5.30
CA TYR A 71 -1.11 -7.35 -6.67
C TYR A 71 -1.97 -8.48 -7.24
N HIS A 72 -2.29 -9.49 -6.43
CA HIS A 72 -3.12 -10.62 -6.87
C HIS A 72 -4.61 -10.43 -6.59
N HIS A 73 -4.98 -9.48 -5.74
CA HIS A 73 -6.36 -9.30 -5.27
C HIS A 73 -6.97 -7.95 -5.65
N TYR A 74 -6.29 -7.12 -6.43
CA TYR A 74 -6.73 -5.75 -6.68
C TYR A 74 -8.14 -5.65 -7.27
N LYS A 75 -8.53 -6.60 -8.11
CA LYS A 75 -9.88 -6.56 -8.71
C LYS A 75 -10.97 -6.71 -7.67
N GLU A 76 -10.80 -7.68 -6.77
CA GLU A 76 -11.74 -7.92 -5.68
C GLU A 76 -11.75 -6.76 -4.68
N ASP A 77 -10.57 -6.29 -4.34
CA ASP A 77 -10.41 -5.21 -3.36
C ASP A 77 -11.02 -3.91 -3.86
N ILE A 78 -10.81 -3.56 -5.13
CA ILE A 78 -11.41 -2.36 -5.73
C ILE A 78 -12.94 -2.51 -5.81
N ALA A 79 -13.43 -3.70 -6.14
CA ALA A 79 -14.87 -3.96 -6.13
C ALA A 79 -15.48 -3.76 -4.74
N LEU A 80 -14.77 -4.18 -3.69
CA LEU A 80 -15.18 -3.94 -2.31
C LEU A 80 -15.17 -2.45 -1.95
N PHE A 81 -14.17 -1.69 -2.41
CA PHE A 81 -14.16 -0.24 -2.21
C PHE A 81 -15.38 0.41 -2.85
N ALA A 82 -15.74 0.00 -4.05
CA ALA A 82 -16.93 0.50 -4.72
C ALA A 82 -18.20 0.15 -3.95
N GLU A 83 -18.29 -1.06 -3.43
CA GLU A 83 -19.43 -1.51 -2.61
C GLU A 83 -19.52 -0.71 -1.32
N MET A 84 -18.38 -0.33 -0.73
CA MET A 84 -18.34 0.54 0.45
C MET A 84 -18.77 1.97 0.15
N GLY A 85 -18.92 2.33 -1.11
CA GLY A 85 -19.35 3.66 -1.51
C GLY A 85 -18.20 4.63 -1.84
N PHE A 86 -16.99 4.15 -2.06
CA PHE A 86 -15.87 5.01 -2.45
C PHE A 86 -16.18 5.72 -3.76
N LYS A 87 -15.96 7.02 -3.77
CA LYS A 87 -16.05 7.87 -4.96
C LYS A 87 -14.69 8.24 -5.50
N VAL A 88 -13.66 8.10 -4.70
CA VAL A 88 -12.27 8.37 -5.07
C VAL A 88 -11.36 7.37 -4.36
N TYR A 89 -10.33 6.93 -5.06
CA TYR A 89 -9.30 6.08 -4.49
C TYR A 89 -7.94 6.63 -4.89
N ARG A 90 -7.14 6.99 -3.89
CA ARG A 90 -5.78 7.45 -4.10
C ARG A 90 -4.81 6.30 -3.85
N MET A 91 -3.88 6.11 -4.77
CA MET A 91 -2.88 5.07 -4.63
C MET A 91 -1.49 5.61 -4.99
N SER A 92 -0.47 5.01 -4.45
CA SER A 92 0.90 5.23 -4.92
C SER A 92 1.31 4.09 -5.86
N ILE A 93 2.28 4.39 -6.70
CA ILE A 93 2.83 3.43 -7.66
C ILE A 93 4.26 3.10 -7.23
N ASN A 94 4.55 1.81 -7.12
CA ASN A 94 5.90 1.35 -6.86
C ASN A 94 6.69 1.38 -8.18
N TRP A 95 7.54 2.39 -8.33
CA TRP A 95 8.22 2.68 -9.59
C TRP A 95 9.02 1.50 -10.17
N PRO A 96 9.76 0.69 -9.35
CA PRO A 96 10.47 -0.48 -9.87
C PRO A 96 9.57 -1.58 -10.45
N ARG A 97 8.25 -1.48 -10.29
CA ARG A 97 7.32 -2.37 -10.99
C ARG A 97 7.30 -2.06 -12.48
N ILE A 98 7.48 -0.81 -12.84
CA ILE A 98 7.40 -0.32 -14.22
C ILE A 98 8.79 -0.25 -14.84
N PHE A 99 9.75 0.26 -14.08
CA PHE A 99 11.15 0.41 -14.50
C PHE A 99 12.05 -0.27 -13.47
N PRO A 100 12.24 -1.59 -13.61
CA PRO A 100 13.03 -2.37 -12.66
C PRO A 100 14.51 -2.01 -12.63
#